data_cfa2a11c9fb33fb442ead9c505902029
#
_entry.id   cfa2a11c9fb33fb442ead9c505902029
#
_cell.length_a   1.000
_cell.length_b   1.000
_cell.length_c   1.000
_cell.angle_alpha   90.00
_cell.angle_beta   90.00
_cell.angle_gamma   90.00
#
_symmetry.space_group_name_H-M   'P 1'
#
loop_
_entity.id
_entity.type
_entity.pdbx_description
1 polymer ?
#
loop_
_entity_poly.entity_id
_entity_poly.type
_entity_poly.pdbx_seq_one_letter_code
_entity_poly.pdbx_strand_id
1 'polypeptide(L)'
;YNIAENRPFRVLEIPLIVMDTTLYSHKAMNLSYYSARRNLRRLIDVAAKYQSHVSLLWHNTSFDPIDYPLWGKLYWDTIDYALKKQGWITSLHNIHEEWVNLSY
;
A
#
# COMPACT_ATOMS: atom_id res chain seq x y z
N TYR A 1 -13.77 3.08 17.51
CA TYR A 1 -14.59 3.97 18.36
C TYR A 1 -14.92 3.27 19.67
N ASN A 2 -14.73 3.93 20.81
CA ASN A 2 -15.09 3.41 22.13
C ASN A 2 -16.56 3.76 22.43
N ILE A 3 -17.42 2.76 22.28
CA ILE A 3 -18.87 2.95 22.46
C ILE A 3 -19.22 3.28 23.94
N ALA A 4 -18.51 2.65 24.88
CA ALA A 4 -18.79 2.86 26.31
C ALA A 4 -18.48 4.29 26.80
N GLU A 5 -17.47 4.91 26.22
CA GLU A 5 -17.05 6.27 26.55
C GLU A 5 -17.52 7.32 25.53
N ASN A 6 -18.22 6.89 24.49
CA ASN A 6 -18.74 7.73 23.40
C ASN A 6 -17.67 8.67 22.79
N ARG A 7 -16.47 8.11 22.55
CA ARG A 7 -15.34 8.85 21.94
C ARG A 7 -14.50 7.98 21.04
N PRO A 8 -13.72 8.57 20.10
CA PRO A 8 -12.75 7.83 19.32
C PRO A 8 -11.65 7.22 20.20
N PHE A 9 -11.14 6.07 19.78
CA PHE A 9 -9.88 5.57 20.34
C PHE A 9 -8.73 6.47 19.91
N ARG A 10 -7.67 6.49 20.69
CA ARG A 10 -6.42 7.17 20.32
C ARG A 10 -5.58 6.34 19.33
N VAL A 11 -5.96 5.10 19.12
CA VAL A 11 -5.31 4.20 18.17
C VAL A 11 -5.94 4.37 16.79
N LEU A 12 -5.10 4.60 15.79
CA LEU A 12 -5.50 4.62 14.38
C LEU A 12 -5.17 3.26 13.76
N GLU A 13 -6.17 2.63 13.18
CA GLU A 13 -5.99 1.45 12.35
C GLU A 13 -5.73 1.91 10.90
N ILE A 14 -4.58 1.55 10.35
CA ILE A 14 -4.23 1.77 8.95
C ILE A 14 -4.16 0.40 8.28
N PRO A 15 -5.16 0.03 7.47
CA PRO A 15 -5.21 -1.31 6.88
C PRO A 15 -4.09 -1.55 5.89
N LEU A 16 -3.55 -2.76 5.88
CA LEU A 16 -2.67 -3.24 4.84
C LEU A 16 -3.49 -3.48 3.57
N ILE A 17 -3.17 -2.77 2.49
CA ILE A 17 -3.92 -2.84 1.24
C ILE A 17 -3.31 -3.86 0.27
N VAL A 18 -1.99 -3.89 0.15
CA VAL A 18 -1.29 -4.74 -0.81
C VAL A 18 -0.14 -5.47 -0.14
N MET A 19 -0.03 -6.76 -0.41
CA MET A 19 1.11 -7.60 -0.04
C MET A 19 1.61 -8.37 -1.27
N ASP A 20 2.92 -8.36 -1.50
CA ASP A 20 3.56 -9.00 -2.65
C ASP A 20 3.19 -10.49 -2.79
N THR A 21 3.28 -11.25 -1.70
CA THR A 21 2.96 -12.68 -1.72
C THR A 21 1.51 -12.96 -2.07
N THR A 22 0.59 -12.09 -1.70
CA THR A 22 -0.82 -12.19 -2.11
C THR A 22 -0.96 -12.06 -3.61
N LEU A 23 -0.19 -11.18 -4.24
CA LEU A 23 -0.27 -10.95 -5.68
C LEU A 23 0.26 -12.15 -6.47
N TYR A 24 1.41 -12.71 -6.11
CA TYR A 24 2.05 -13.75 -6.93
C TYR A 24 1.80 -15.19 -6.50
N SER A 25 1.41 -15.45 -5.27
CA SER A 25 1.24 -16.82 -4.77
C SER A 25 0.17 -17.59 -5.56
N HIS A 26 0.50 -18.84 -5.93
CA HIS A 26 -0.44 -19.76 -6.57
C HIS A 26 -1.69 -20.05 -5.73
N LYS A 27 -1.57 -19.92 -4.41
CA LYS A 27 -2.68 -20.12 -3.46
C LYS A 27 -3.49 -18.85 -3.21
N ALA A 28 -3.11 -17.73 -3.80
CA ALA A 28 -3.78 -16.46 -3.67
C ALA A 28 -4.18 -15.93 -5.07
N MET A 29 -3.75 -14.73 -5.45
CA MET A 29 -4.17 -14.12 -6.72
C MET A 29 -3.45 -14.68 -7.95
N ASN A 30 -2.27 -15.27 -7.78
CA ASN A 30 -1.48 -15.86 -8.87
C ASN A 30 -1.32 -14.94 -10.09
N LEU A 31 -1.02 -13.67 -9.86
CA LEU A 31 -0.91 -12.68 -10.92
C LEU A 31 0.46 -12.72 -11.59
N SER A 32 0.48 -12.45 -12.90
CA SER A 32 1.70 -12.06 -13.60
C SER A 32 2.13 -10.65 -13.21
N TYR A 33 3.39 -10.30 -13.49
CA TYR A 33 3.87 -8.93 -13.33
C TYR A 33 2.96 -7.88 -13.98
N TYR A 34 2.53 -8.10 -15.20
CA TYR A 34 1.70 -7.15 -15.94
C TYR A 34 0.31 -6.99 -15.33
N SER A 35 -0.29 -8.08 -14.89
CA SER A 35 -1.60 -8.04 -14.21
C SER A 35 -1.50 -7.38 -12.83
N ALA A 36 -0.47 -7.69 -12.07
CA ALA A 36 -0.21 -7.05 -10.78
C ALA A 36 0.04 -5.55 -10.95
N ARG A 37 0.87 -5.15 -11.92
CA ARG A 37 1.12 -3.75 -12.23
C ARG A 37 -0.16 -2.98 -12.55
N ARG A 38 -1.05 -3.56 -13.33
CA ARG A 38 -2.35 -2.97 -13.66
C ARG A 38 -3.22 -2.79 -12.43
N ASN A 39 -3.28 -3.80 -11.57
CA ASN A 39 -4.03 -3.73 -10.31
C ASN A 39 -3.49 -2.64 -9.39
N LEU A 40 -2.19 -2.56 -9.21
CA LEU A 40 -1.55 -1.56 -8.36
C LEU A 40 -1.80 -0.14 -8.86
N ARG A 41 -1.70 0.09 -10.15
CA ARG A 41 -2.01 1.40 -10.75
C ARG A 41 -3.46 1.80 -10.54
N ARG A 42 -4.40 0.86 -10.69
CA ARG A 42 -5.81 1.11 -10.41
C ARG A 42 -6.03 1.50 -8.95
N LEU A 43 -5.40 0.81 -8.00
CA LEU A 43 -5.49 1.16 -6.58
C LEU A 43 -4.95 2.55 -6.30
N ILE A 44 -3.81 2.91 -6.89
CA ILE A 44 -3.23 4.25 -6.76
C ILE A 44 -4.14 5.32 -7.37
N ASP A 45 -4.72 5.06 -8.54
CA ASP A 45 -5.66 5.98 -9.19
C ASP A 45 -6.91 6.23 -8.33
N VAL A 46 -7.45 5.17 -7.73
CA VAL A 46 -8.58 5.28 -6.80
C VAL A 46 -8.19 6.05 -5.55
N ALA A 47 -7.04 5.74 -4.96
CA ALA A 47 -6.55 6.45 -3.78
C ALA A 47 -6.34 7.94 -4.07
N ALA A 48 -5.76 8.29 -5.21
CA ALA A 48 -5.58 9.66 -5.64
C ALA A 48 -6.92 10.39 -5.82
N LYS A 49 -7.90 9.73 -6.43
CA LYS A 49 -9.23 10.29 -6.65
C LYS A 49 -9.95 10.64 -5.34
N TYR A 50 -9.81 9.79 -4.33
CA TYR A 50 -10.49 9.96 -3.05
C TYR A 50 -9.59 10.51 -1.94
N GLN A 51 -8.38 10.96 -2.26
CA GLN A 51 -7.39 11.46 -1.29
C GLN A 51 -7.16 10.48 -0.13
N SER A 52 -7.02 9.21 -0.48
CA SER A 52 -6.85 8.09 0.43
C SER A 52 -5.40 7.58 0.42
N HIS A 53 -5.15 6.46 1.07
CA HIS A 53 -3.82 5.85 1.13
C HIS A 53 -3.78 4.47 0.47
N VAL A 54 -2.58 4.05 0.09
CA VAL A 54 -2.26 2.66 -0.29
C VAL A 54 -1.06 2.23 0.54
N SER A 55 -1.23 1.21 1.36
CA SER A 55 -0.13 0.62 2.13
C SER A 55 0.41 -0.62 1.42
N LEU A 56 1.73 -0.68 1.28
CA LEU A 56 2.43 -1.80 0.65
C LEU A 56 3.25 -2.56 1.69
N LEU A 57 3.10 -3.87 1.72
CA LEU A 57 4.01 -4.79 2.39
C LEU A 57 4.77 -5.58 1.33
N TRP A 58 6.09 -5.41 1.29
CA TRP A 58 6.95 -6.09 0.34
C TRP A 58 8.08 -6.80 1.07
N HIS A 59 8.21 -8.09 0.88
CA HIS A 59 9.26 -8.87 1.52
C HIS A 59 10.60 -8.64 0.83
N ASN A 60 11.67 -8.62 1.60
CA ASN A 60 13.02 -8.48 1.04
C ASN A 60 13.36 -9.60 0.04
N THR A 61 12.86 -10.81 0.25
CA THR A 61 13.04 -11.95 -0.66
C THR A 61 12.44 -11.72 -2.04
N SER A 62 11.38 -10.92 -2.15
CA SER A 62 10.74 -10.61 -3.44
C SER A 62 11.59 -9.72 -4.36
N PHE A 63 12.71 -9.19 -3.86
CA PHE A 63 13.70 -8.47 -4.67
C PHE A 63 14.74 -9.37 -5.30
N ASP A 64 14.76 -10.67 -4.98
CA ASP A 64 15.67 -11.64 -5.60
C ASP A 64 15.24 -11.86 -7.07
N PRO A 65 16.08 -11.48 -8.06
CA PRO A 65 15.70 -11.59 -9.46
C PRO A 65 15.72 -13.02 -9.99
N ILE A 66 16.32 -13.96 -9.27
CA ILE A 66 16.41 -15.37 -9.67
C ILE A 66 15.09 -16.07 -9.33
N ASP A 67 14.70 -16.02 -8.06
CA ASP A 67 13.50 -16.71 -7.57
C ASP A 67 12.22 -15.93 -7.86
N TYR A 68 12.31 -14.59 -7.87
CA TYR A 68 11.16 -13.69 -8.05
C TYR A 68 11.43 -12.63 -9.12
N PRO A 69 11.58 -13.05 -10.42
CA PRO A 69 11.89 -12.11 -11.49
C PRO A 69 10.80 -11.04 -11.63
N LEU A 70 11.21 -9.78 -11.75
CA LEU A 70 10.37 -8.60 -11.93
C LEU A 70 9.59 -8.12 -10.69
N TRP A 71 9.55 -8.85 -9.58
CA TRP A 71 8.78 -8.43 -8.40
C TRP A 71 9.41 -7.26 -7.66
N GLY A 72 10.73 -7.19 -7.57
CA GLY A 72 11.42 -5.99 -7.08
C GLY A 72 11.21 -4.79 -8.00
N LYS A 73 11.25 -5.01 -9.32
CA LYS A 73 10.93 -3.98 -10.31
C LYS A 73 9.50 -3.46 -10.15
N LEU A 74 8.54 -4.35 -9.91
CA LEU A 74 7.14 -3.98 -9.67
C LEU A 74 6.98 -3.03 -8.48
N TYR A 75 7.71 -3.28 -7.40
CA TYR A 75 7.73 -2.38 -6.24
C TYR A 75 8.15 -0.96 -6.65
N TRP A 76 9.29 -0.82 -7.32
CA TRP A 76 9.79 0.49 -7.74
C TRP A 76 8.91 1.15 -8.80
N ASP A 77 8.38 0.40 -9.75
CA ASP A 77 7.41 0.91 -10.73
C ASP A 77 6.16 1.47 -10.06
N THR A 78 5.72 0.83 -8.97
CA THR A 78 4.56 1.27 -8.18
C THR A 78 4.84 2.57 -7.45
N ILE A 79 6.01 2.68 -6.82
CA ILE A 79 6.46 3.92 -6.16
C ILE A 79 6.56 5.07 -7.17
N ASP A 80 7.19 4.82 -8.32
CA ASP A 80 7.34 5.83 -9.38
C ASP A 80 5.97 6.30 -9.91
N TYR A 81 5.04 5.38 -10.09
CA TYR A 81 3.68 5.73 -10.52
C TYR A 81 2.95 6.58 -9.49
N ALA A 82 3.06 6.25 -8.21
CA ALA A 82 2.48 7.05 -7.13
C ALA A 82 3.08 8.46 -7.07
N LEU A 83 4.39 8.60 -7.24
CA LEU A 83 5.06 9.90 -7.31
C LEU A 83 4.57 10.74 -8.49
N LYS A 84 4.36 10.14 -9.66
CA LYS A 84 3.78 10.82 -10.84
C LYS A 84 2.35 11.30 -10.60
N LYS A 85 1.62 10.65 -9.70
CA LYS A 85 0.30 11.07 -9.25
C LYS A 85 0.33 12.03 -8.07
N GLN A 86 1.50 12.59 -7.75
CA GLN A 86 1.74 13.50 -6.63
C GLN A 86 1.47 12.85 -5.26
N GLY A 87 1.68 11.54 -5.17
CA GLY A 87 1.55 10.80 -3.92
C GLY A 87 2.66 11.14 -2.93
N TRP A 88 2.30 11.20 -1.67
CA TRP A 88 3.26 11.32 -0.58
C TRP A 88 3.74 9.94 -0.16
N ILE A 89 4.99 9.60 -0.51
CA ILE A 89 5.61 8.32 -0.14
C ILE A 89 6.20 8.46 1.25
N THR A 90 5.67 7.72 2.20
CA THR A 90 6.02 7.87 3.61
C THR A 90 5.79 6.58 4.41
N SER A 91 6.07 6.63 5.72
CA SER A 91 5.79 5.53 6.65
C SER A 91 4.38 5.65 7.23
N LEU A 92 3.87 4.53 7.76
CA LEU A 92 2.59 4.52 8.48
C LEU A 92 2.64 5.42 9.73
N HIS A 93 3.80 5.52 10.38
CA HIS A 93 3.99 6.44 11.50
C HIS A 93 3.73 7.89 11.10
N ASN A 94 4.30 8.35 10.00
CA ASN A 94 4.09 9.70 9.52
C ASN A 94 2.64 9.97 9.10
N ILE A 95 1.95 8.97 8.55
CA ILE A 95 0.52 9.08 8.26
C ILE A 95 -0.27 9.26 9.55
N HIS A 96 0.05 8.49 10.59
CA HIS A 96 -0.59 8.65 11.90
C HIS A 96 -0.37 10.05 12.46
N GLU A 97 0.86 10.55 12.47
CA GLU A 97 1.18 11.90 12.97
C GLU A 97 0.40 12.99 12.24
N GLU A 98 0.36 12.93 10.92
CA GLU A 98 -0.40 13.89 10.11
C GLU A 98 -1.90 13.81 10.40
N TRP A 99 -2.46 12.59 10.49
CA TRP A 99 -3.87 12.39 10.83
C TRP A 99 -4.23 12.98 12.19
N VAL A 100 -3.40 12.75 13.20
CA VAL A 100 -3.62 13.30 14.55
C VAL A 100 -3.55 14.82 14.52
N ASN A 101 -2.60 15.40 13.81
CA ASN A 101 -2.45 16.86 13.70
C ASN A 101 -3.63 17.52 12.98
N LEU A 102 -4.21 16.85 11.98
CA LEU A 102 -5.39 17.36 11.26
C LEU A 102 -6.69 17.16 12.03
N SER A 103 -6.76 16.18 12.94
CA SER A 103 -7.98 15.79 13.65
C SER A 103 -8.17 16.49 15.00
N TYR A 104 -7.13 17.12 15.49
CA TYR A 104 -7.08 17.82 16.76
C TYR A 104 -6.46 19.20 16.56
#